data_f2828fad3be779aa0d6ac761cc4b83ff
#
_entry.id   f2828fad3be779aa0d6ac761cc4b83ff
#
_cell.length_a   1.000
_cell.length_b   1.000
_cell.length_c   1.000
_cell.angle_alpha   90.00
_cell.angle_beta   90.00
_cell.angle_gamma   90.00
#
_symmetry.space_group_name_H-M   'P 1'
#
loop_
_entity.id
_entity.type
_entity.pdbx_description
1 polymer ?
#
loop_
_entity_poly.entity_id
_entity_poly.type
_entity_poly.pdbx_seq_one_letter_code
_entity_poly.pdbx_strand_id
1 'polypeptide(L)'
;MAHDHSSVDISEFLHYLASHPEADNRLPALKGLSRNLGISVAALREQLEVARALGLVDVRPHTGTRRLHFSFTPAVRQSLRYALALDDGYFQKFADLRNHVEIAYWNEAVCKLTEVEKFELNALIRRAREKLGSTPPLVPHEEHRKLHLLIYSRLDNPFVTGILEAYWDAYEAVGLNLYAGGMDYLNEVWGYHAEMVECICNGNYDAGREVLTRHVDLLAHRPS
;
A
#
# COMPACT_ATOMS: atom_id res chain seq x y z
N MET A 1 -13.35 -13.76 27.25
CA MET A 1 -14.26 -12.59 27.31
C MET A 1 -14.73 -12.36 25.88
N ALA A 2 -16.01 -12.59 25.59
CA ALA A 2 -16.59 -12.28 24.29
C ALA A 2 -16.67 -10.74 24.22
N HIS A 3 -15.93 -10.10 23.31
CA HIS A 3 -16.12 -8.70 23.00
C HIS A 3 -17.51 -8.54 22.40
N ASP A 4 -18.35 -7.79 23.09
CA ASP A 4 -19.63 -7.34 22.56
C ASP A 4 -19.36 -6.41 21.36
N HIS A 5 -19.49 -6.94 20.14
CA HIS A 5 -19.32 -6.21 18.89
C HIS A 5 -20.59 -5.44 18.49
N SER A 6 -21.49 -5.18 19.41
CA SER A 6 -22.81 -4.58 19.13
C SER A 6 -22.81 -3.10 18.78
N SER A 7 -21.62 -2.45 18.64
CA SER A 7 -21.53 -0.99 18.42
C SER A 7 -21.00 -0.55 17.04
N VAL A 8 -20.63 -1.48 16.15
CA VAL A 8 -20.13 -1.12 14.81
C VAL A 8 -21.26 -1.28 13.81
N ASP A 9 -21.76 -0.17 13.28
CA ASP A 9 -22.82 -0.14 12.27
C ASP A 9 -22.25 -0.55 10.89
N ILE A 10 -22.27 -1.85 10.62
CA ILE A 10 -21.93 -2.47 9.35
C ILE A 10 -23.08 -3.37 8.88
N SER A 11 -23.19 -3.63 7.57
CA SER A 11 -24.25 -4.45 7.02
C SER A 11 -24.20 -5.91 7.54
N GLU A 12 -25.35 -6.60 7.47
CA GLU A 12 -25.51 -7.99 7.96
C GLU A 12 -24.49 -8.93 7.29
N PHE A 13 -24.18 -8.70 5.99
CA PHE A 13 -23.19 -9.50 5.29
C PHE A 13 -21.75 -9.22 5.77
N LEU A 14 -21.40 -7.96 6.03
CA LEU A 14 -20.08 -7.62 6.60
C LEU A 14 -19.95 -8.17 8.03
N HIS A 15 -21.02 -8.11 8.83
CA HIS A 15 -21.07 -8.75 10.13
C HIS A 15 -20.84 -10.27 10.03
N TYR A 16 -21.51 -10.90 9.06
CA TYR A 16 -21.32 -12.34 8.81
C TYR A 16 -19.87 -12.67 8.47
N LEU A 17 -19.24 -11.89 7.55
CA LEU A 17 -17.84 -12.08 7.20
C LEU A 17 -16.89 -11.93 8.40
N ALA A 18 -17.14 -10.95 9.26
CA ALA A 18 -16.30 -10.71 10.43
C ALA A 18 -16.43 -11.81 11.50
N SER A 19 -17.65 -12.37 11.66
CA SER A 19 -17.97 -13.32 12.73
C SER A 19 -17.68 -14.78 12.39
N HIS A 20 -17.47 -15.11 11.10
CA HIS A 20 -17.28 -16.49 10.66
C HIS A 20 -15.91 -16.68 9.95
N PRO A 21 -14.78 -16.61 10.70
CA PRO A 21 -13.44 -16.86 10.15
C PRO A 21 -13.22 -18.35 9.93
N GLU A 22 -13.85 -18.92 8.89
CA GLU A 22 -13.77 -20.34 8.60
C GLU A 22 -12.45 -20.72 7.93
N ALA A 23 -12.00 -21.97 8.17
CA ALA A 23 -10.78 -22.52 7.58
C ALA A 23 -10.86 -22.63 6.05
N ASP A 24 -12.06 -22.92 5.50
CA ASP A 24 -12.35 -22.81 4.08
C ASP A 24 -12.94 -21.41 3.79
N ASN A 25 -12.17 -20.55 3.20
CA ASN A 25 -12.59 -19.18 2.82
C ASN A 25 -13.76 -19.15 1.80
N ARG A 26 -14.33 -20.29 1.44
CA ARG A 26 -15.44 -20.40 0.49
C ARG A 26 -16.77 -20.12 1.17
N LEU A 27 -17.49 -19.12 0.65
CA LEU A 27 -18.82 -18.76 1.17
C LEU A 27 -19.91 -19.67 0.61
N PRO A 28 -21.00 -19.89 1.37
CA PRO A 28 -22.17 -20.59 0.89
C PRO A 28 -22.80 -19.91 -0.35
N ALA A 29 -23.61 -20.64 -1.09
CA ALA A 29 -24.36 -20.07 -2.21
C ALA A 29 -25.29 -18.94 -1.76
N LEU A 30 -25.48 -17.90 -2.59
CA LEU A 30 -26.27 -16.71 -2.27
C LEU A 30 -27.66 -17.00 -1.68
N LYS A 31 -28.38 -18.01 -2.23
CA LYS A 31 -29.70 -18.41 -1.68
C LYS A 31 -29.62 -18.95 -0.23
N GLY A 32 -28.52 -19.63 0.11
CA GLY A 32 -28.27 -20.12 1.47
C GLY A 32 -27.95 -18.96 2.40
N LEU A 33 -27.00 -18.09 2.01
CA LEU A 33 -26.64 -16.88 2.76
C LEU A 33 -27.83 -15.94 3.01
N SER A 34 -28.64 -15.67 1.97
CA SER A 34 -29.85 -14.85 2.08
C SER A 34 -30.81 -15.40 3.16
N ARG A 35 -31.02 -16.71 3.20
CA ARG A 35 -31.85 -17.34 4.25
C ARG A 35 -31.22 -17.23 5.64
N ASN A 36 -29.91 -17.46 5.73
CA ASN A 36 -29.19 -17.42 7.01
C ASN A 36 -29.17 -15.99 7.61
N LEU A 37 -29.05 -14.98 6.76
CA LEU A 37 -28.98 -13.57 7.16
C LEU A 37 -30.37 -12.91 7.31
N GLY A 38 -31.43 -13.58 6.85
CA GLY A 38 -32.81 -13.02 6.91
C GLY A 38 -33.04 -11.84 5.94
N ILE A 39 -32.20 -11.66 4.92
CA ILE A 39 -32.31 -10.57 3.93
C ILE A 39 -32.63 -11.12 2.54
N SER A 40 -33.17 -10.27 1.69
CA SER A 40 -33.46 -10.67 0.31
C SER A 40 -32.18 -10.95 -0.50
N VAL A 41 -32.26 -11.78 -1.53
CA VAL A 41 -31.15 -12.04 -2.46
C VAL A 41 -30.70 -10.73 -3.16
N ALA A 42 -31.62 -9.80 -3.41
CA ALA A 42 -31.29 -8.51 -4.00
C ALA A 42 -30.44 -7.67 -3.03
N ALA A 43 -30.88 -7.49 -1.77
CA ALA A 43 -30.12 -6.79 -0.76
C ALA A 43 -28.74 -7.44 -0.50
N LEU A 44 -28.69 -8.80 -0.47
CA LEU A 44 -27.40 -9.48 -0.32
C LEU A 44 -26.44 -9.23 -1.50
N ARG A 45 -26.94 -9.09 -2.72
CA ARG A 45 -26.11 -8.74 -3.89
C ARG A 45 -25.52 -7.34 -3.77
N GLU A 46 -26.29 -6.37 -3.30
CA GLU A 46 -25.80 -5.00 -3.06
C GLU A 46 -24.68 -4.99 -2.00
N GLN A 47 -24.90 -5.68 -0.86
CA GLN A 47 -23.90 -5.80 0.19
C GLN A 47 -22.65 -6.57 -0.28
N LEU A 48 -22.82 -7.57 -1.16
CA LEU A 48 -21.72 -8.32 -1.76
C LEU A 48 -20.86 -7.44 -2.68
N GLU A 49 -21.49 -6.54 -3.47
CA GLU A 49 -20.76 -5.58 -4.31
C GLU A 49 -19.95 -4.60 -3.47
N VAL A 50 -20.48 -4.13 -2.32
CA VAL A 50 -19.72 -3.33 -1.37
C VAL A 50 -18.52 -4.11 -0.81
N ALA A 51 -18.75 -5.34 -0.36
CA ALA A 51 -17.67 -6.19 0.17
C ALA A 51 -16.60 -6.49 -0.90
N ARG A 52 -16.99 -6.66 -2.16
CA ARG A 52 -16.08 -6.84 -3.29
C ARG A 52 -15.26 -5.57 -3.57
N ALA A 53 -15.90 -4.40 -3.56
CA ALA A 53 -15.22 -3.13 -3.75
C ALA A 53 -14.21 -2.83 -2.63
N LEU A 54 -14.51 -3.26 -1.41
CA LEU A 54 -13.61 -3.16 -0.25
C LEU A 54 -12.52 -4.26 -0.23
N GLY A 55 -12.54 -5.21 -1.19
CA GLY A 55 -11.56 -6.31 -1.24
C GLY A 55 -11.72 -7.35 -0.14
N LEU A 56 -12.91 -7.48 0.44
CA LEU A 56 -13.19 -8.46 1.50
C LEU A 56 -13.60 -9.83 0.93
N VAL A 57 -14.06 -9.84 -0.32
CA VAL A 57 -14.46 -11.06 -1.04
C VAL A 57 -13.98 -11.03 -2.50
N ASP A 58 -13.69 -12.23 -3.02
CA ASP A 58 -13.44 -12.48 -4.44
C ASP A 58 -14.62 -13.30 -5.02
N VAL A 59 -15.26 -12.77 -6.06
CA VAL A 59 -16.42 -13.39 -6.73
C VAL A 59 -15.98 -13.88 -8.09
N ARG A 60 -15.94 -15.20 -8.28
CA ARG A 60 -15.55 -15.80 -9.58
C ARG A 60 -16.71 -16.57 -10.19
N PRO A 61 -16.99 -16.40 -11.48
CA PRO A 61 -17.94 -17.23 -12.19
C PRO A 61 -17.61 -18.71 -12.00
N HIS A 62 -18.63 -19.52 -11.77
CA HIS A 62 -18.55 -20.99 -11.61
C HIS A 62 -17.81 -21.52 -10.37
N THR A 63 -16.94 -20.75 -9.72
CA THR A 63 -16.20 -21.18 -8.52
C THR A 63 -16.76 -20.65 -7.21
N GLY A 64 -17.71 -19.71 -7.31
CA GLY A 64 -18.40 -19.11 -6.16
C GLY A 64 -17.65 -17.90 -5.57
N THR A 65 -18.06 -17.53 -4.36
CA THR A 65 -17.51 -16.40 -3.61
C THR A 65 -16.54 -16.93 -2.56
N ARG A 66 -15.39 -16.27 -2.44
CA ARG A 66 -14.40 -16.55 -1.40
C ARG A 66 -14.16 -15.28 -0.58
N ARG A 67 -14.04 -15.44 0.73
CA ARG A 67 -13.55 -14.40 1.59
C ARG A 67 -12.05 -14.21 1.38
N LEU A 68 -11.60 -12.96 1.45
CA LEU A 68 -10.20 -12.56 1.41
C LEU A 68 -9.71 -12.19 2.82
N HIS A 69 -8.40 -12.23 3.03
CA HIS A 69 -7.81 -11.61 4.22
C HIS A 69 -8.03 -10.12 4.17
N PHE A 70 -8.23 -9.51 5.34
CA PHE A 70 -8.40 -8.07 5.44
C PHE A 70 -7.17 -7.34 4.89
N SER A 71 -7.41 -6.39 3.99
CA SER A 71 -6.45 -5.42 3.51
C SER A 71 -7.15 -4.08 3.38
N PHE A 72 -6.48 -3.02 3.82
CA PHE A 72 -7.01 -1.66 3.68
C PHE A 72 -6.77 -1.09 2.27
N THR A 73 -5.82 -1.66 1.52
CA THR A 73 -5.42 -1.21 0.17
C THR A 73 -6.58 -1.03 -0.80
N PRO A 74 -7.54 -1.98 -0.95
CA PRO A 74 -8.62 -1.82 -1.91
C PRO A 74 -9.52 -0.61 -1.62
N ALA A 75 -9.83 -0.37 -0.34
CA ALA A 75 -10.67 0.75 0.09
C ALA A 75 -9.98 2.10 -0.20
N VAL A 76 -8.71 2.24 0.18
CA VAL A 76 -7.91 3.45 -0.07
C VAL A 76 -7.74 3.68 -1.56
N ARG A 77 -7.38 2.62 -2.32
CA ARG A 77 -7.20 2.68 -3.78
C ARG A 77 -8.46 3.18 -4.48
N GLN A 78 -9.63 2.67 -4.11
CA GLN A 78 -10.89 3.07 -4.72
C GLN A 78 -11.22 4.54 -4.43
N SER A 79 -11.07 4.97 -3.18
CA SER A 79 -11.29 6.36 -2.77
C SER A 79 -10.29 7.31 -3.45
N LEU A 80 -9.01 6.95 -3.49
CA LEU A 80 -7.96 7.75 -4.13
C LEU A 80 -8.17 7.90 -5.64
N ARG A 81 -8.53 6.81 -6.33
CA ARG A 81 -8.85 6.87 -7.77
C ARG A 81 -10.00 7.82 -8.07
N TYR A 82 -11.02 7.82 -7.22
CA TYR A 82 -12.13 8.78 -7.37
C TYR A 82 -11.66 10.22 -7.14
N ALA A 83 -10.86 10.48 -6.11
CA ALA A 83 -10.30 11.80 -5.85
C ALA A 83 -9.45 12.31 -7.03
N LEU A 84 -8.57 11.46 -7.59
CA LEU A 84 -7.75 11.77 -8.76
C LEU A 84 -8.58 12.04 -10.02
N ALA A 85 -9.72 11.37 -10.18
CA ALA A 85 -10.65 11.66 -11.28
C ALA A 85 -11.36 13.01 -11.14
N LEU A 86 -11.43 13.57 -9.92
CA LEU A 86 -11.95 14.92 -9.68
C LEU A 86 -10.89 16.00 -9.93
N ASP A 87 -9.66 15.77 -9.42
CA ASP A 87 -8.56 16.72 -9.50
C ASP A 87 -7.21 16.00 -9.23
N ASP A 88 -6.29 16.07 -10.17
CA ASP A 88 -4.94 15.49 -10.07
C ASP A 88 -4.14 16.06 -8.89
N GLY A 89 -4.45 17.26 -8.41
CA GLY A 89 -3.85 17.87 -7.23
C GLY A 89 -4.05 17.07 -5.93
N TYR A 90 -5.01 16.13 -5.90
CA TYR A 90 -5.14 15.18 -4.78
C TYR A 90 -3.97 14.22 -4.68
N PHE A 91 -3.21 13.99 -5.76
CA PHE A 91 -2.00 13.19 -5.69
C PHE A 91 -0.97 13.77 -4.73
N GLN A 92 -0.72 15.09 -4.81
CA GLN A 92 0.23 15.76 -3.93
C GLN A 92 -0.20 15.71 -2.45
N LYS A 93 -1.49 15.88 -2.19
CA LYS A 93 -2.05 15.77 -0.83
C LYS A 93 -1.90 14.36 -0.26
N PHE A 94 -2.08 13.33 -1.11
CA PHE A 94 -1.91 11.96 -0.70
C PHE A 94 -0.42 11.58 -0.55
N ALA A 95 0.45 12.14 -1.39
CA ALA A 95 1.91 12.01 -1.26
C ALA A 95 2.40 12.61 0.08
N ASP A 96 1.88 13.76 0.47
CA ASP A 96 2.17 14.38 1.77
C ASP A 96 1.75 13.47 2.94
N LEU A 97 0.53 12.95 2.93
CA LEU A 97 0.07 11.97 3.92
C LEU A 97 1.00 10.74 4.00
N ARG A 98 1.35 10.16 2.84
CA ARG A 98 2.25 9.01 2.75
C ARG A 98 3.62 9.34 3.36
N ASN A 99 4.18 10.49 3.09
CA ASN A 99 5.46 10.92 3.62
C ASN A 99 5.44 10.99 5.16
N HIS A 100 4.41 11.56 5.75
CA HIS A 100 4.24 11.61 7.20
C HIS A 100 4.10 10.21 7.80
N VAL A 101 3.36 9.32 7.15
CA VAL A 101 3.22 7.93 7.60
C VAL A 101 4.58 7.21 7.55
N GLU A 102 5.36 7.35 6.49
CA GLU A 102 6.67 6.73 6.39
C GLU A 102 7.62 7.22 7.48
N ILE A 103 7.71 8.54 7.70
CA ILE A 103 8.58 9.11 8.74
C ILE A 103 8.14 8.65 10.14
N ALA A 104 6.83 8.63 10.42
CA ALA A 104 6.31 8.24 11.73
C ALA A 104 6.59 6.76 12.06
N TYR A 105 6.47 5.87 11.07
CA TYR A 105 6.66 4.42 11.25
C TYR A 105 8.07 3.93 10.94
N TRP A 106 9.01 4.82 10.58
CA TRP A 106 10.36 4.45 10.16
C TRP A 106 11.06 3.53 11.14
N ASN A 107 11.27 3.97 12.39
CA ASN A 107 12.04 3.21 13.37
C ASN A 107 11.39 1.85 13.67
N GLU A 108 10.05 1.80 13.78
CA GLU A 108 9.33 0.55 13.98
C GLU A 108 9.49 -0.42 12.80
N ALA A 109 9.51 0.10 11.58
CA ALA A 109 9.64 -0.69 10.36
C ALA A 109 11.06 -1.27 10.23
N VAL A 110 12.09 -0.41 10.29
CA VAL A 110 13.47 -0.80 9.97
C VAL A 110 14.08 -1.74 11.01
N CYS A 111 13.68 -1.62 12.29
CA CYS A 111 14.19 -2.52 13.34
C CYS A 111 13.70 -3.97 13.20
N LYS A 112 12.63 -4.21 12.44
CA LYS A 112 12.06 -5.55 12.18
C LYS A 112 12.65 -6.23 10.94
N LEU A 113 13.44 -5.52 10.14
CA LEU A 113 14.04 -6.06 8.92
C LEU A 113 15.10 -7.11 9.24
N THR A 114 15.01 -8.25 8.56
CA THR A 114 16.02 -9.30 8.63
C THR A 114 17.17 -9.06 7.66
N GLU A 115 18.23 -9.87 7.75
CA GLU A 115 19.36 -9.78 6.80
C GLU A 115 18.94 -10.07 5.36
N VAL A 116 17.84 -10.82 5.16
CA VAL A 116 17.29 -11.09 3.81
C VAL A 116 16.74 -9.81 3.19
N GLU A 117 15.92 -9.05 3.92
CA GLU A 117 15.40 -7.77 3.43
C GLU A 117 16.52 -6.75 3.24
N LYS A 118 17.48 -6.67 4.15
CA LYS A 118 18.66 -5.77 4.00
C LYS A 118 19.47 -6.09 2.75
N PHE A 119 19.68 -7.39 2.46
CA PHE A 119 20.35 -7.82 1.24
C PHE A 119 19.56 -7.41 -0.01
N GLU A 120 18.23 -7.59 0.00
CA GLU A 120 17.39 -7.19 -1.13
C GLU A 120 17.34 -5.66 -1.31
N LEU A 121 17.31 -4.86 -0.22
CA LEU A 121 17.42 -3.40 -0.29
C LEU A 121 18.71 -2.97 -1.01
N ASN A 122 19.86 -3.57 -0.67
CA ASN A 122 21.12 -3.32 -1.36
C ASN A 122 21.08 -3.73 -2.84
N ALA A 123 20.41 -4.84 -3.16
CA ALA A 123 20.24 -5.29 -4.53
C ALA A 123 19.38 -4.31 -5.35
N LEU A 124 18.33 -3.72 -4.74
CA LEU A 124 17.51 -2.69 -5.37
C LEU A 124 18.34 -1.43 -5.69
N ILE A 125 19.18 -0.97 -4.78
CA ILE A 125 20.08 0.17 -5.01
C ILE A 125 21.04 -0.11 -6.19
N ARG A 126 21.64 -1.30 -6.26
CA ARG A 126 22.52 -1.65 -7.37
C ARG A 126 21.78 -1.63 -8.71
N ARG A 127 20.62 -2.30 -8.80
CA ARG A 127 19.80 -2.33 -10.02
C ARG A 127 19.36 -0.93 -10.46
N ALA A 128 19.01 -0.07 -9.52
CA ALA A 128 18.66 1.31 -9.83
C ALA A 128 19.84 2.09 -10.41
N ARG A 129 21.03 1.97 -9.83
CA ARG A 129 22.26 2.60 -10.38
C ARG A 129 22.63 2.07 -11.75
N GLU A 130 22.49 0.77 -11.99
CA GLU A 130 22.69 0.16 -13.31
C GLU A 130 21.75 0.74 -14.36
N LYS A 131 20.46 0.91 -14.03
CA LYS A 131 19.47 1.54 -14.92
C LYS A 131 19.80 3.00 -15.21
N LEU A 132 20.15 3.79 -14.18
CA LEU A 132 20.54 5.19 -14.37
C LEU A 132 21.82 5.35 -15.21
N GLY A 133 22.79 4.44 -15.08
CA GLY A 133 24.04 4.41 -15.85
C GLY A 133 23.92 3.76 -17.23
N SER A 134 22.76 3.25 -17.62
CA SER A 134 22.57 2.61 -18.94
C SER A 134 22.52 3.63 -20.08
N THR A 135 22.67 3.16 -21.31
CA THR A 135 22.58 4.01 -22.50
C THR A 135 21.50 3.47 -23.45
N PRO A 136 20.35 4.14 -23.62
CA PRO A 136 19.93 5.36 -22.89
C PRO A 136 19.63 5.09 -21.40
N PRO A 137 19.70 6.11 -20.52
CA PRO A 137 19.36 5.97 -19.12
C PRO A 137 17.90 5.55 -18.93
N LEU A 138 17.67 4.64 -17.96
CA LEU A 138 16.35 4.14 -17.60
C LEU A 138 15.98 4.59 -16.18
N VAL A 139 14.77 5.13 -16.00
CA VAL A 139 14.29 5.53 -14.70
C VAL A 139 13.87 4.28 -13.90
N PRO A 140 14.43 4.06 -12.69
CA PRO A 140 14.21 2.83 -11.93
C PRO A 140 12.92 2.87 -11.09
N HIS A 141 11.76 3.04 -11.72
CA HIS A 141 10.44 3.15 -11.06
C HIS A 141 10.07 1.92 -10.25
N GLU A 142 10.32 0.73 -10.80
CA GLU A 142 10.02 -0.53 -10.12
C GLU A 142 10.88 -0.72 -8.87
N GLU A 143 12.16 -0.38 -8.95
CA GLU A 143 13.09 -0.41 -7.82
C GLU A 143 12.66 0.57 -6.73
N HIS A 144 12.19 1.76 -7.12
CA HIS A 144 11.71 2.79 -6.21
C HIS A 144 10.49 2.30 -5.41
N ARG A 145 9.47 1.79 -6.10
CA ARG A 145 8.30 1.17 -5.47
C ARG A 145 8.70 0.04 -4.51
N LYS A 146 9.52 -0.89 -4.99
CA LYS A 146 9.95 -2.06 -4.22
C LYS A 146 10.75 -1.66 -2.98
N LEU A 147 11.63 -0.67 -3.09
CA LEU A 147 12.46 -0.20 -1.97
C LEU A 147 11.59 0.31 -0.83
N HIS A 148 10.69 1.24 -1.11
CA HIS A 148 9.82 1.79 -0.08
C HIS A 148 8.89 0.72 0.51
N LEU A 149 8.23 -0.11 -0.30
CA LEU A 149 7.36 -1.17 0.23
C LEU A 149 8.13 -2.22 1.05
N LEU A 150 9.38 -2.52 0.68
CA LEU A 150 10.21 -3.47 1.40
C LEU A 150 10.63 -2.94 2.78
N ILE A 151 10.95 -1.65 2.90
CA ILE A 151 11.28 -1.01 4.20
C ILE A 151 10.15 -1.23 5.21
N TYR A 152 8.90 -1.14 4.79
CA TYR A 152 7.72 -1.25 5.68
C TYR A 152 7.07 -2.64 5.66
N SER A 153 7.67 -3.64 4.99
CA SER A 153 7.08 -4.97 4.77
C SER A 153 6.86 -5.80 6.04
N ARG A 154 7.61 -5.49 7.11
CA ARG A 154 7.52 -6.20 8.40
C ARG A 154 6.63 -5.51 9.43
N LEU A 155 5.96 -4.42 9.06
CA LEU A 155 4.94 -3.82 9.92
C LEU A 155 3.69 -4.70 9.94
N ASP A 156 3.23 -5.03 11.14
CA ASP A 156 1.93 -5.68 11.36
C ASP A 156 0.83 -4.61 11.51
N ASN A 157 0.70 -3.77 10.48
CA ASN A 157 -0.31 -2.71 10.43
C ASN A 157 -0.90 -2.61 9.02
N PRO A 158 -2.05 -3.26 8.76
CA PRO A 158 -2.66 -3.28 7.43
C PRO A 158 -3.11 -1.89 6.95
N PHE A 159 -3.31 -0.93 7.85
CA PHE A 159 -3.67 0.45 7.48
C PHE A 159 -2.48 1.20 6.89
N VAL A 160 -1.30 1.09 7.52
CA VAL A 160 -0.06 1.66 6.99
C VAL A 160 0.26 1.04 5.63
N THR A 161 0.29 -0.29 5.55
CA THR A 161 0.54 -1.01 4.29
C THR A 161 -0.43 -0.57 3.20
N GLY A 162 -1.73 -0.44 3.55
CA GLY A 162 -2.75 -0.03 2.59
C GLY A 162 -2.56 1.37 2.03
N ILE A 163 -2.13 2.33 2.84
CA ILE A 163 -1.79 3.69 2.40
C ILE A 163 -0.59 3.66 1.44
N LEU A 164 0.48 2.96 1.83
CA LEU A 164 1.72 2.90 1.03
C LEU A 164 1.48 2.21 -0.32
N GLU A 165 0.80 1.07 -0.35
CA GLU A 165 0.48 0.36 -1.59
C GLU A 165 -0.42 1.20 -2.51
N ALA A 166 -1.46 1.85 -1.97
CA ALA A 166 -2.35 2.69 -2.75
C ALA A 166 -1.62 3.90 -3.35
N TYR A 167 -0.66 4.49 -2.61
CA TYR A 167 0.19 5.56 -3.13
C TYR A 167 0.98 5.09 -4.36
N TRP A 168 1.65 3.94 -4.27
CA TRP A 168 2.47 3.46 -5.36
C TRP A 168 1.66 3.08 -6.60
N ASP A 169 0.45 2.55 -6.42
CA ASP A 169 -0.47 2.30 -7.54
C ASP A 169 -0.92 3.62 -8.22
N ALA A 170 -1.16 4.67 -7.43
CA ALA A 170 -1.50 5.99 -7.97
C ALA A 170 -0.28 6.65 -8.63
N TYR A 171 0.91 6.49 -8.06
CA TYR A 171 2.17 6.97 -8.63
C TYR A 171 2.43 6.41 -10.03
N GLU A 172 2.18 5.12 -10.25
CA GLU A 172 2.28 4.52 -11.59
C GLU A 172 1.26 5.10 -12.58
N ALA A 173 0.05 5.43 -12.10
CA ALA A 173 -1.03 5.94 -12.96
C ALA A 173 -0.87 7.43 -13.33
N VAL A 174 -0.42 8.26 -12.39
CA VAL A 174 -0.39 9.72 -12.51
C VAL A 174 1.02 10.28 -12.32
N GLY A 175 1.78 9.72 -11.40
CA GLY A 175 3.05 10.26 -10.92
C GLY A 175 4.21 10.09 -11.87
N LEU A 176 4.21 9.10 -12.77
CA LEU A 176 5.30 8.87 -13.71
C LEU A 176 5.53 10.07 -14.63
N ASN A 177 4.46 10.76 -15.03
CA ASN A 177 4.55 11.97 -15.85
C ASN A 177 5.03 13.19 -15.05
N LEU A 178 4.79 13.19 -13.73
CA LEU A 178 5.19 14.28 -12.84
C LEU A 178 6.67 14.16 -12.40
N TYR A 179 7.25 12.96 -12.42
CA TYR A 179 8.60 12.68 -11.92
C TYR A 179 9.66 12.49 -13.00
N ALA A 180 9.46 13.02 -14.20
CA ALA A 180 10.47 13.14 -15.24
C ALA A 180 11.47 14.27 -14.92
N GLY A 181 12.18 14.15 -13.78
CA GLY A 181 13.29 15.05 -13.43
C GLY A 181 14.51 14.76 -14.30
N GLY A 182 15.40 15.75 -14.45
CA GLY A 182 16.68 15.55 -15.12
C GLY A 182 17.54 14.49 -14.40
N MET A 183 18.59 14.00 -15.08
CA MET A 183 19.47 12.95 -14.55
C MET A 183 20.12 13.34 -13.21
N ASP A 184 20.47 14.62 -13.03
CA ASP A 184 21.07 15.10 -11.79
C ASP A 184 20.09 14.93 -10.60
N TYR A 185 18.82 15.28 -10.80
CA TYR A 185 17.78 15.08 -9.80
C TYR A 185 17.58 13.59 -9.48
N LEU A 186 17.53 12.72 -10.49
CA LEU A 186 17.39 11.28 -10.26
C LEU A 186 18.60 10.71 -9.49
N ASN A 187 19.80 11.17 -9.81
CA ASN A 187 21.02 10.77 -9.10
C ASN A 187 20.98 11.23 -7.63
N GLU A 188 20.50 12.44 -7.37
CA GLU A 188 20.33 12.96 -6.00
C GLU A 188 19.29 12.14 -5.21
N VAL A 189 18.12 11.89 -5.79
CA VAL A 189 17.06 11.04 -5.19
C VAL A 189 17.61 9.65 -4.84
N TRP A 190 18.34 9.02 -5.75
CA TRP A 190 18.94 7.72 -5.51
C TRP A 190 20.16 7.74 -4.59
N GLY A 191 20.79 8.90 -4.42
CA GLY A 191 21.77 9.16 -3.38
C GLY A 191 21.15 9.04 -1.99
N TYR A 192 20.01 9.70 -1.74
CA TYR A 192 19.27 9.57 -0.48
C TYR A 192 18.79 8.14 -0.22
N HIS A 193 18.28 7.43 -1.23
CA HIS A 193 17.88 6.03 -1.05
C HIS A 193 19.06 5.12 -0.66
N ALA A 194 20.24 5.32 -1.26
CA ALA A 194 21.43 4.56 -0.92
C ALA A 194 21.88 4.86 0.52
N GLU A 195 21.87 6.13 0.95
CA GLU A 195 22.20 6.55 2.32
C GLU A 195 21.22 5.96 3.33
N MET A 196 19.91 5.97 3.03
CA MET A 196 18.89 5.30 3.87
C MET A 196 19.18 3.81 4.05
N VAL A 197 19.47 3.10 2.96
CA VAL A 197 19.75 1.66 3.00
C VAL A 197 21.04 1.38 3.78
N GLU A 198 22.07 2.19 3.61
CA GLU A 198 23.31 2.09 4.38
C GLU A 198 23.05 2.27 5.89
N CYS A 199 22.27 3.28 6.27
CA CYS A 199 21.85 3.50 7.66
C CYS A 199 21.08 2.29 8.23
N ILE A 200 20.15 1.71 7.45
CA ILE A 200 19.40 0.50 7.84
C ILE A 200 20.36 -0.67 8.09
N CYS A 201 21.29 -0.92 7.17
CA CYS A 201 22.22 -2.04 7.26
C CYS A 201 23.18 -1.91 8.46
N ASN A 202 23.59 -0.68 8.79
CA ASN A 202 24.48 -0.38 9.90
C ASN A 202 23.77 -0.22 11.26
N GLY A 203 22.42 -0.32 11.29
CA GLY A 203 21.63 -0.13 12.52
C GLY A 203 21.51 1.33 12.98
N ASN A 204 21.86 2.30 12.14
CA ASN A 204 21.82 3.74 12.42
C ASN A 204 20.44 4.31 12.07
N TYR A 205 19.38 3.80 12.71
CA TYR A 205 17.99 4.04 12.31
C TYR A 205 17.56 5.52 12.42
N ASP A 206 18.02 6.23 13.44
CA ASP A 206 17.68 7.66 13.59
C ASP A 206 18.33 8.51 12.48
N ALA A 207 19.59 8.24 12.12
CA ALA A 207 20.23 8.88 10.98
C ALA A 207 19.48 8.57 9.67
N GLY A 208 19.05 7.31 9.48
CA GLY A 208 18.23 6.93 8.33
C GLY A 208 16.90 7.69 8.24
N ARG A 209 16.26 7.96 9.39
CA ARG A 209 15.03 8.77 9.45
C ARG A 209 15.29 10.23 9.05
N GLU A 210 16.42 10.80 9.45
CA GLU A 210 16.81 12.16 9.03
C GLU A 210 17.05 12.21 7.51
N VAL A 211 17.67 11.17 6.95
CA VAL A 211 17.87 11.06 5.49
C VAL A 211 16.51 10.97 4.77
N LEU A 212 15.58 10.15 5.27
CA LEU A 212 14.22 10.07 4.72
C LEU A 212 13.52 11.43 4.75
N THR A 213 13.64 12.18 5.85
CA THR A 213 13.04 13.52 5.97
C THR A 213 13.60 14.48 4.91
N ARG A 214 14.92 14.52 4.74
CA ARG A 214 15.57 15.32 3.68
C ARG A 214 15.14 14.92 2.27
N HIS A 215 14.99 13.61 2.04
CA HIS A 215 14.50 13.09 0.77
C HIS A 215 13.05 13.57 0.47
N VAL A 216 12.18 13.55 1.47
CA VAL A 216 10.80 14.06 1.36
C VAL A 216 10.79 15.56 1.05
N ASP A 217 11.62 16.34 1.72
CA ASP A 217 11.74 17.78 1.48
C ASP A 217 12.22 18.09 0.05
N LEU A 218 13.15 17.30 -0.50
CA LEU A 218 13.57 17.41 -1.88
C LEU A 218 12.40 17.20 -2.86
N LEU A 219 11.54 16.22 -2.57
CA LEU A 219 10.36 15.95 -3.40
C LEU A 219 9.32 17.07 -3.33
N ALA A 220 9.18 17.75 -2.19
CA ALA A 220 8.23 18.84 -1.98
C ALA A 220 8.66 20.16 -2.66
N HIS A 221 9.97 20.40 -2.81
CA HIS A 221 10.54 21.65 -3.33
C HIS A 221 11.11 21.52 -4.75
N ARG A 222 10.47 20.73 -5.58
CA ARG A 222 10.90 20.51 -6.96
C ARG A 222 11.01 21.82 -7.75
N PRO A 223 12.14 22.05 -8.46
CA PRO A 223 12.15 23.07 -9.50
C PRO A 223 11.19 22.65 -10.62
N SER A 224 10.27 23.54 -10.95
CA SER A 224 9.32 23.43 -12.07
C SER A 224 10.01 23.39 -13.42
#